data_e3085baece1f61305c5eb6d90db78d36
#
_entry.id   e3085baece1f61305c5eb6d90db78d36
#
_cell.length_a   1.000
_cell.length_b   1.000
_cell.length_c   1.000
_cell.angle_alpha   90.00
_cell.angle_beta   90.00
_cell.angle_gamma   90.00
#
_symmetry.space_group_name_H-M   'P 1'
#
loop_
_entity.id
_entity.type
_entity.pdbx_description
1 polymer ?
#
loop_
_entity_poly.entity_id
_entity_poly.type
_entity_poly.pdbx_seq_one_letter_code
_entity_poly.pdbx_strand_id
1 'polypeptide(L)'
;MSEVKVNKISPRSGTGVQLGDSGDTITVPSGATLTGTQNIANTALIGSGQITINGQAVALGGSVTIATESRPTFTSITPNVIENAQTTCVIAGGSFVSVPLVTAINSTTGARVSADEVAYNSASQITVKFTLPVDGSYLLYIENPDGNAVQTSAVLTVSDAPAWVTSAGSLGSFSGGDNIGTITLTATNSVSMAVQSGSLPGGITLNSGSGSSTLTGTESGATADTTFTFTIRATDAQGQTADRQFTMTFNFGANNSGQFN
;
A
#
# COMPACT_ATOMS: atom_id res chain seq x y z
N MET A 1 -69.82 21.86 35.84
CA MET A 1 -68.55 22.16 35.12
C MET A 1 -68.84 23.33 34.21
N SER A 2 -68.01 24.37 34.26
CA SER A 2 -68.12 25.51 33.35
C SER A 2 -67.22 25.26 32.14
N GLU A 3 -67.77 25.31 30.97
CA GLU A 3 -67.05 25.20 29.72
C GLU A 3 -67.00 26.52 28.99
N VAL A 4 -65.83 26.98 28.56
CA VAL A 4 -65.65 28.17 27.73
C VAL A 4 -65.26 27.72 26.34
N LYS A 5 -66.19 27.91 25.36
CA LYS A 5 -65.96 27.58 23.94
C LYS A 5 -65.53 28.83 23.22
N VAL A 6 -64.33 28.88 22.72
CA VAL A 6 -63.78 30.01 21.96
C VAL A 6 -63.05 29.53 20.71
N ASN A 7 -63.17 30.25 19.60
CA ASN A 7 -62.46 29.95 18.35
C ASN A 7 -61.03 30.48 18.37
N LYS A 8 -60.73 31.49 19.21
CA LYS A 8 -59.41 32.11 19.35
C LYS A 8 -59.25 32.68 20.74
N ILE A 9 -58.11 32.42 21.38
CA ILE A 9 -57.63 33.11 22.57
C ILE A 9 -56.43 33.95 22.15
N SER A 10 -56.51 35.26 22.41
CA SER A 10 -55.42 36.21 22.09
C SER A 10 -55.11 37.02 23.35
N PRO A 11 -53.87 37.43 23.58
CA PRO A 11 -53.56 38.33 24.71
C PRO A 11 -54.24 39.70 24.51
N ARG A 12 -54.73 40.27 25.58
CA ARG A 12 -55.34 41.62 25.58
C ARG A 12 -54.26 42.69 25.38
N SER A 13 -53.08 42.44 25.91
CA SER A 13 -51.91 43.30 25.76
C SER A 13 -50.66 42.43 25.89
N GLY A 14 -49.58 42.78 25.22
CA GLY A 14 -48.35 41.96 25.21
C GLY A 14 -48.43 40.75 24.24
N THR A 15 -47.48 39.84 24.31
CA THR A 15 -47.29 38.74 23.37
C THR A 15 -47.61 37.35 23.94
N GLY A 16 -48.01 37.26 25.20
CA GLY A 16 -48.23 35.97 25.88
C GLY A 16 -49.67 35.77 26.35
N VAL A 17 -50.18 34.57 26.27
CA VAL A 17 -51.38 34.08 26.94
C VAL A 17 -50.94 33.08 27.96
N GLN A 18 -51.23 33.34 29.24
CA GLN A 18 -51.04 32.34 30.30
C GLN A 18 -52.30 31.46 30.40
N LEU A 19 -52.13 30.15 30.36
CA LEU A 19 -53.14 29.18 30.57
C LEU A 19 -52.82 28.38 31.82
N GLY A 20 -53.56 28.58 32.91
CA GLY A 20 -53.32 27.93 34.18
C GLY A 20 -52.20 28.55 35.02
N ASP A 21 -52.17 28.16 36.31
CA ASP A 21 -51.17 28.56 37.29
C ASP A 21 -50.21 27.38 37.59
N SER A 22 -49.26 27.60 38.49
CA SER A 22 -48.32 26.54 38.88
C SER A 22 -49.06 25.35 39.49
N GLY A 23 -48.91 24.18 38.88
CA GLY A 23 -49.56 22.95 39.29
C GLY A 23 -50.80 22.58 38.48
N ASP A 24 -51.27 23.46 37.62
CA ASP A 24 -52.42 23.14 36.74
C ASP A 24 -52.02 22.24 35.58
N THR A 25 -52.94 21.38 35.15
CA THR A 25 -52.75 20.48 34.02
C THR A 25 -53.52 20.99 32.83
N ILE A 26 -52.91 21.23 31.73
CA ILE A 26 -53.54 21.54 30.45
C ILE A 26 -53.58 20.25 29.63
N THR A 27 -54.75 19.67 29.42
CA THR A 27 -54.93 18.49 28.63
C THR A 27 -55.28 18.82 27.19
N VAL A 28 -54.45 18.37 26.24
CA VAL A 28 -54.73 18.40 24.82
C VAL A 28 -55.35 17.03 24.44
N PRO A 29 -56.63 16.99 23.98
CA PRO A 29 -57.28 15.76 23.66
C PRO A 29 -56.56 15.01 22.52
N SER A 30 -56.75 13.65 22.51
CA SER A 30 -56.28 12.83 21.39
C SER A 30 -56.81 13.34 20.04
N GLY A 31 -55.95 13.52 19.06
CA GLY A 31 -56.31 14.06 17.74
C GLY A 31 -56.23 15.59 17.62
N ALA A 32 -56.06 16.32 18.70
CA ALA A 32 -55.75 17.77 18.62
C ALA A 32 -54.26 18.01 18.36
N THR A 33 -53.97 19.01 17.56
CA THR A 33 -52.58 19.35 17.17
C THR A 33 -52.20 20.73 17.71
N LEU A 34 -51.07 20.81 18.36
CA LEU A 34 -50.38 22.08 18.65
C LEU A 34 -49.47 22.43 17.47
N THR A 35 -49.90 23.42 16.67
CA THR A 35 -49.12 23.93 15.54
C THR A 35 -48.46 25.27 15.85
N GLY A 36 -47.19 25.41 15.57
CA GLY A 36 -46.44 26.65 15.69
C GLY A 36 -44.93 26.41 15.69
N THR A 37 -44.15 27.38 15.28
CA THR A 37 -42.67 27.40 15.50
C THR A 37 -42.41 27.69 16.95
N GLN A 38 -42.26 26.66 17.78
CA GLN A 38 -42.19 26.82 19.22
C GLN A 38 -40.85 26.33 19.78
N ASN A 39 -40.19 27.19 20.55
CA ASN A 39 -39.35 26.76 21.65
C ASN A 39 -40.27 26.22 22.77
N ILE A 40 -40.69 25.01 22.71
CA ILE A 40 -41.20 24.30 23.89
C ILE A 40 -39.98 24.12 24.79
N ALA A 41 -39.91 24.91 25.87
CA ALA A 41 -38.81 24.77 26.83
C ALA A 41 -38.74 23.31 27.27
N ASN A 42 -37.58 22.75 27.24
CA ASN A 42 -37.25 21.33 27.36
C ASN A 42 -37.75 20.64 28.65
N THR A 43 -38.26 21.41 29.62
CA THR A 43 -38.83 20.93 30.87
C THR A 43 -40.27 20.45 30.80
N ALA A 44 -40.96 20.66 29.67
CA ALA A 44 -42.41 20.41 29.55
C ALA A 44 -42.78 19.18 28.70
N LEU A 45 -41.85 18.53 28.04
CA LEU A 45 -42.11 17.31 27.28
C LEU A 45 -41.79 16.06 28.11
N ILE A 46 -42.52 15.89 29.22
CA ILE A 46 -42.51 14.67 29.99
C ILE A 46 -43.59 13.75 29.42
N GLY A 47 -43.21 13.00 28.43
CA GLY A 47 -44.06 11.99 27.82
C GLY A 47 -43.25 10.77 27.41
N SER A 48 -43.89 9.64 27.28
CA SER A 48 -43.28 8.41 26.73
C SER A 48 -42.96 8.50 25.23
N GLY A 49 -42.90 9.71 24.70
CA GLY A 49 -42.51 9.97 23.31
C GLY A 49 -41.08 9.59 23.06
N GLN A 50 -40.85 8.84 22.02
CA GLN A 50 -39.51 8.46 21.54
C GLN A 50 -39.26 9.08 20.17
N ILE A 51 -38.04 9.54 19.94
CA ILE A 51 -37.56 9.91 18.62
C ILE A 51 -36.68 8.76 18.16
N THR A 52 -36.90 8.24 16.97
CA THR A 52 -36.03 7.25 16.39
C THR A 52 -34.98 7.95 15.52
N ILE A 53 -33.71 7.83 15.91
CA ILE A 53 -32.59 8.33 15.14
C ILE A 53 -31.76 7.11 14.72
N ASN A 54 -31.63 6.87 13.43
CA ASN A 54 -30.87 5.76 12.86
C ASN A 54 -31.25 4.38 13.46
N GLY A 55 -32.56 4.14 13.65
CA GLY A 55 -33.07 2.90 14.23
C GLY A 55 -32.99 2.80 15.75
N GLN A 56 -32.38 3.75 16.45
CA GLN A 56 -32.28 3.83 17.91
C GLN A 56 -33.42 4.70 18.46
N ALA A 57 -34.22 4.13 19.35
CA ALA A 57 -35.25 4.87 20.06
C ALA A 57 -34.63 5.70 21.19
N VAL A 58 -34.84 6.99 21.17
CA VAL A 58 -34.33 7.92 22.20
C VAL A 58 -35.51 8.56 22.91
N ALA A 59 -35.55 8.44 24.22
CA ALA A 59 -36.54 9.15 25.03
C ALA A 59 -36.33 10.66 24.92
N LEU A 60 -37.42 11.43 25.00
CA LEU A 60 -37.33 12.90 25.07
C LEU A 60 -36.47 13.33 26.28
N GLY A 61 -35.44 14.13 26.03
CA GLY A 61 -34.44 14.53 27.04
C GLY A 61 -33.27 13.55 27.20
N GLY A 62 -33.29 12.40 26.51
CA GLY A 62 -32.12 11.51 26.41
C GLY A 62 -31.11 12.00 25.40
N SER A 63 -29.89 11.49 25.49
CA SER A 63 -28.84 11.65 24.48
C SER A 63 -28.64 10.36 23.70
N VAL A 64 -28.50 10.49 22.40
CA VAL A 64 -27.99 9.43 21.51
C VAL A 64 -26.57 9.80 21.13
N THR A 65 -25.64 8.93 21.41
CA THR A 65 -24.32 9.01 20.80
C THR A 65 -24.40 8.28 19.47
N ILE A 66 -24.43 9.02 18.38
CA ILE A 66 -24.21 8.44 17.05
C ILE A 66 -22.74 8.08 17.01
N ALA A 67 -22.43 6.78 17.10
CA ALA A 67 -21.07 6.33 16.84
C ALA A 67 -20.73 6.75 15.40
N THR A 68 -19.82 7.68 15.26
CA THR A 68 -19.22 7.97 13.96
C THR A 68 -18.38 6.74 13.62
N GLU A 69 -18.82 5.99 12.61
CA GLU A 69 -18.03 4.87 12.10
C GLU A 69 -16.64 5.40 11.71
N SER A 70 -15.62 4.78 12.26
CA SER A 70 -14.26 5.22 12.01
C SER A 70 -13.83 4.80 10.62
N ARG A 71 -13.39 5.74 9.82
CA ARG A 71 -12.81 5.45 8.50
C ARG A 71 -11.58 4.56 8.66
N PRO A 72 -11.36 3.61 7.75
CA PRO A 72 -10.13 2.85 7.72
C PRO A 72 -8.94 3.81 7.55
N THR A 73 -7.83 3.47 8.19
CA THR A 73 -6.57 4.20 8.05
C THR A 73 -5.51 3.27 7.48
N PHE A 74 -4.55 3.83 6.75
CA PHE A 74 -3.42 3.12 6.19
C PHE A 74 -2.14 3.57 6.88
N THR A 75 -1.27 2.62 7.24
CA THR A 75 0.05 2.88 7.81
C THR A 75 1.16 2.40 6.89
N SER A 76 1.08 1.13 6.44
CA SER A 76 2.10 0.53 5.56
C SER A 76 1.56 -0.68 4.81
N ILE A 77 2.27 -1.04 3.74
CA ILE A 77 2.11 -2.31 3.04
C ILE A 77 3.48 -3.02 2.97
N THR A 78 3.50 -4.33 3.16
CA THR A 78 4.72 -5.13 3.12
C THR A 78 4.46 -6.47 2.41
N PRO A 79 5.24 -6.81 1.37
CA PRO A 79 6.23 -5.98 0.69
C PRO A 79 5.58 -4.77 -0.01
N ASN A 80 6.35 -3.69 -0.19
CA ASN A 80 5.92 -2.50 -0.91
C ASN A 80 6.48 -2.42 -2.34
N VAL A 81 7.32 -3.39 -2.72
CA VAL A 81 7.75 -3.67 -4.10
C VAL A 81 7.38 -5.13 -4.38
N ILE A 82 6.66 -5.36 -5.46
CA ILE A 82 6.19 -6.68 -5.89
C ILE A 82 6.43 -6.87 -7.39
N GLU A 83 6.46 -8.11 -7.83
CA GLU A 83 6.55 -8.47 -9.25
C GLU A 83 5.18 -8.52 -9.91
N ASN A 84 5.14 -8.68 -11.24
CA ASN A 84 3.91 -8.86 -12.02
C ASN A 84 3.20 -10.22 -11.77
N ALA A 85 3.69 -11.00 -10.81
CA ALA A 85 3.10 -12.26 -10.37
C ALA A 85 2.22 -12.07 -9.14
N GLN A 86 1.34 -13.05 -8.86
CA GLN A 86 0.51 -13.00 -7.66
C GLN A 86 1.39 -12.93 -6.40
N THR A 87 1.27 -11.85 -5.67
CA THR A 87 2.04 -11.59 -4.45
C THR A 87 1.11 -11.35 -3.28
N THR A 88 1.47 -11.96 -2.13
CA THR A 88 0.79 -11.72 -0.85
C THR A 88 1.42 -10.54 -0.13
N CYS A 89 0.61 -9.55 0.23
CA CYS A 89 1.02 -8.38 0.98
C CYS A 89 0.24 -8.28 2.29
N VAL A 90 0.87 -7.73 3.31
CA VAL A 90 0.24 -7.37 4.58
C VAL A 90 0.07 -5.86 4.62
N ILE A 91 -1.15 -5.40 4.85
CA ILE A 91 -1.47 -3.98 5.04
C ILE A 91 -1.70 -3.75 6.54
N ALA A 92 -0.91 -2.84 7.10
CA ALA A 92 -1.10 -2.33 8.45
C ALA A 92 -1.84 -0.99 8.39
N GLY A 93 -2.72 -0.77 9.35
CA GLY A 93 -3.56 0.42 9.42
C GLY A 93 -4.41 0.47 10.67
N GLY A 94 -5.63 0.94 10.56
CA GLY A 94 -6.59 0.98 11.66
C GLY A 94 -8.03 1.03 11.17
N SER A 95 -8.94 0.72 12.07
CA SER A 95 -10.39 0.75 11.83
C SER A 95 -10.84 -0.12 10.66
N PHE A 96 -10.14 -1.21 10.36
CA PHE A 96 -10.64 -2.22 9.43
C PHE A 96 -11.82 -2.96 10.07
N VAL A 97 -12.89 -3.14 9.31
CA VAL A 97 -14.11 -3.84 9.76
C VAL A 97 -14.39 -4.98 8.80
N SER A 98 -14.48 -6.21 9.32
CA SER A 98 -14.73 -7.40 8.51
C SER A 98 -13.73 -7.50 7.34
N VAL A 99 -14.15 -7.99 6.17
CA VAL A 99 -13.32 -8.07 4.98
C VAL A 99 -13.54 -6.82 4.12
N PRO A 100 -12.60 -5.85 4.12
CA PRO A 100 -12.75 -4.64 3.30
C PRO A 100 -12.51 -4.97 1.82
N LEU A 101 -13.06 -4.13 0.93
CA LEU A 101 -12.67 -4.10 -0.48
C LEU A 101 -11.31 -3.39 -0.59
N VAL A 102 -10.36 -4.02 -1.29
CA VAL A 102 -9.05 -3.41 -1.55
C VAL A 102 -8.80 -3.37 -3.06
N THR A 103 -8.49 -2.18 -3.55
CA THR A 103 -8.23 -1.93 -4.98
C THR A 103 -6.91 -1.18 -5.13
N ALA A 104 -6.03 -1.71 -5.97
CA ALA A 104 -4.82 -1.02 -6.41
C ALA A 104 -5.15 -0.13 -7.62
N ILE A 105 -4.67 1.11 -7.61
CA ILE A 105 -4.92 2.10 -8.65
C ILE A 105 -3.56 2.55 -9.20
N ASN A 106 -3.29 2.26 -10.47
CA ASN A 106 -2.06 2.73 -11.11
C ASN A 106 -2.04 4.27 -11.12
N SER A 107 -0.98 4.85 -10.54
CA SER A 107 -0.88 6.29 -10.32
C SER A 107 -0.76 7.10 -11.62
N THR A 108 -0.31 6.47 -12.70
CA THR A 108 -0.12 7.13 -14.00
C THR A 108 -1.33 7.00 -14.90
N THR A 109 -1.92 5.79 -14.98
CA THR A 109 -3.02 5.50 -15.92
C THR A 109 -4.39 5.60 -15.28
N GLY A 110 -4.49 5.56 -13.95
CA GLY A 110 -5.75 5.46 -13.21
C GLY A 110 -6.42 4.08 -13.30
N ALA A 111 -5.78 3.10 -13.94
CA ALA A 111 -6.32 1.75 -14.05
C ALA A 111 -6.48 1.13 -12.67
N ARG A 112 -7.61 0.46 -12.45
CA ARG A 112 -7.99 -0.14 -11.16
C ARG A 112 -7.95 -1.65 -11.26
N VAL A 113 -7.30 -2.28 -10.30
CA VAL A 113 -7.22 -3.74 -10.14
C VAL A 113 -7.62 -4.08 -8.71
N SER A 114 -8.71 -4.83 -8.56
CA SER A 114 -9.10 -5.32 -7.23
C SER A 114 -8.14 -6.38 -6.74
N ALA A 115 -7.96 -6.47 -5.43
CA ALA A 115 -7.22 -7.57 -4.83
C ALA A 115 -7.87 -8.92 -5.20
N ASP A 116 -7.05 -9.92 -5.51
CA ASP A 116 -7.51 -11.29 -5.82
C ASP A 116 -8.15 -11.95 -4.60
N GLU A 117 -7.60 -11.63 -3.42
CA GLU A 117 -8.05 -12.13 -2.14
C GLU A 117 -7.77 -11.09 -1.04
N VAL A 118 -8.69 -10.96 -0.09
CA VAL A 118 -8.52 -10.14 1.12
C VAL A 118 -8.89 -10.99 2.32
N ALA A 119 -7.97 -11.11 3.27
CA ALA A 119 -8.20 -11.75 4.57
C ALA A 119 -8.15 -10.71 5.68
N TYR A 120 -9.19 -10.67 6.51
CA TYR A 120 -9.24 -9.84 7.70
C TYR A 120 -8.50 -10.51 8.85
N ASN A 121 -7.42 -9.91 9.33
CA ASN A 121 -6.64 -10.41 10.46
C ASN A 121 -7.05 -9.74 11.77
N SER A 122 -7.25 -8.42 11.74
CA SER A 122 -7.68 -7.60 12.88
C SER A 122 -8.12 -6.22 12.43
N ALA A 123 -8.62 -5.40 13.33
CA ALA A 123 -8.94 -3.99 13.06
C ALA A 123 -7.71 -3.14 12.64
N SER A 124 -6.49 -3.65 12.80
CA SER A 124 -5.24 -2.96 12.44
C SER A 124 -4.44 -3.67 11.34
N GLN A 125 -4.89 -4.80 10.84
CA GLN A 125 -4.14 -5.57 9.85
C GLN A 125 -5.07 -6.39 8.94
N ILE A 126 -4.78 -6.34 7.64
CA ILE A 126 -5.38 -7.22 6.62
C ILE A 126 -4.27 -7.83 5.76
N THR A 127 -4.53 -9.01 5.21
CA THR A 127 -3.65 -9.66 4.23
C THR A 127 -4.35 -9.63 2.88
N VAL A 128 -3.65 -9.22 1.85
CA VAL A 128 -4.17 -9.10 0.48
C VAL A 128 -3.30 -9.84 -0.51
N LYS A 129 -3.89 -10.37 -1.57
CA LYS A 129 -3.16 -10.89 -2.73
C LYS A 129 -3.45 -10.01 -3.93
N PHE A 130 -2.40 -9.67 -4.64
CA PHE A 130 -2.50 -8.90 -5.88
C PHE A 130 -1.81 -9.63 -7.03
N THR A 131 -2.43 -9.58 -8.21
CA THR A 131 -1.80 -9.84 -9.51
C THR A 131 -1.89 -8.56 -10.33
N LEU A 132 -0.82 -7.77 -10.33
CA LEU A 132 -0.77 -6.46 -11.00
C LEU A 132 0.07 -6.60 -12.29
N PRO A 133 -0.55 -6.55 -13.49
CA PRO A 133 0.12 -6.92 -14.73
C PRO A 133 0.98 -5.81 -15.35
N VAL A 134 1.01 -4.62 -14.76
CA VAL A 134 1.69 -3.45 -15.33
C VAL A 134 2.62 -2.86 -14.29
N ASP A 135 3.87 -2.64 -14.68
CA ASP A 135 4.85 -1.95 -13.85
C ASP A 135 4.43 -0.52 -13.54
N GLY A 136 4.85 -0.05 -12.39
CA GLY A 136 4.60 1.32 -11.96
C GLY A 136 4.22 1.44 -10.48
N SER A 137 3.88 2.66 -10.11
CA SER A 137 3.46 2.97 -8.74
C SER A 137 1.94 2.92 -8.61
N TYR A 138 1.47 2.40 -7.51
CA TYR A 138 0.05 2.22 -7.23
C TYR A 138 -0.34 2.86 -5.91
N LEU A 139 -1.50 3.54 -5.93
CA LEU A 139 -2.24 3.91 -4.73
C LEU A 139 -3.13 2.73 -4.33
N LEU A 140 -3.50 2.67 -3.05
CA LEU A 140 -4.49 1.71 -2.56
C LEU A 140 -5.77 2.45 -2.18
N TYR A 141 -6.90 1.90 -2.58
CA TYR A 141 -8.23 2.26 -2.13
C TYR A 141 -8.74 1.12 -1.26
N ILE A 142 -9.05 1.41 0.00
CA ILE A 142 -9.52 0.43 0.98
C ILE A 142 -10.87 0.91 1.49
N GLU A 143 -11.90 0.11 1.32
CA GLU A 143 -13.27 0.43 1.69
C GLU A 143 -13.83 -0.66 2.61
N ASN A 144 -14.24 -0.26 3.79
CA ASN A 144 -14.96 -1.12 4.71
C ASN A 144 -16.38 -1.44 4.19
N PRO A 145 -17.02 -2.53 4.63
CA PRO A 145 -18.39 -2.88 4.21
C PRO A 145 -19.45 -1.80 4.53
N ASP A 146 -19.16 -0.88 5.43
CA ASP A 146 -20.00 0.27 5.79
C ASP A 146 -19.92 1.44 4.79
N GLY A 147 -19.05 1.35 3.75
CA GLY A 147 -18.81 2.37 2.75
C GLY A 147 -17.77 3.42 3.17
N ASN A 148 -17.23 3.36 4.39
CA ASN A 148 -16.12 4.21 4.79
C ASN A 148 -14.82 3.76 4.12
N ALA A 149 -14.11 4.69 3.52
CA ALA A 149 -12.93 4.38 2.72
C ALA A 149 -11.75 5.32 2.96
N VAL A 150 -10.56 4.82 2.66
CA VAL A 150 -9.31 5.58 2.56
C VAL A 150 -8.66 5.33 1.21
N GLN A 151 -8.10 6.37 0.62
CA GLN A 151 -7.20 6.27 -0.51
C GLN A 151 -5.82 6.77 -0.08
N THR A 152 -4.79 5.99 -0.39
CA THR A 152 -3.40 6.33 -0.05
C THR A 152 -2.76 7.24 -1.12
N SER A 153 -1.56 7.75 -0.85
CA SER A 153 -0.62 8.12 -1.92
C SER A 153 -0.11 6.86 -2.64
N ALA A 154 0.83 6.99 -3.58
CA ALA A 154 1.51 5.84 -4.18
C ALA A 154 2.39 5.14 -3.12
N VAL A 155 2.02 3.93 -2.72
CA VAL A 155 2.64 3.18 -1.62
C VAL A 155 3.11 1.78 -2.01
N LEU A 156 2.68 1.30 -3.19
CA LEU A 156 3.04 0.00 -3.73
C LEU A 156 3.69 0.20 -5.11
N THR A 157 4.82 -0.46 -5.35
CA THR A 157 5.51 -0.45 -6.63
C THR A 157 5.47 -1.85 -7.23
N VAL A 158 5.14 -1.93 -8.51
CA VAL A 158 5.24 -3.16 -9.31
C VAL A 158 6.45 -3.04 -10.22
N SER A 159 7.36 -3.99 -10.12
CA SER A 159 8.58 -4.06 -10.93
C SER A 159 9.12 -5.47 -10.90
N ASP A 160 9.45 -6.00 -12.07
CA ASP A 160 10.11 -7.30 -12.14
C ASP A 160 11.56 -7.21 -11.69
N ALA A 161 12.00 -8.19 -10.90
CA ALA A 161 13.39 -8.33 -10.51
C ALA A 161 14.32 -8.52 -11.72
N PRO A 162 15.62 -8.17 -11.60
CA PRO A 162 16.57 -8.43 -12.67
C PRO A 162 16.63 -9.91 -13.05
N ALA A 163 16.62 -10.19 -14.33
CA ALA A 163 16.77 -11.57 -14.83
C ALA A 163 17.99 -11.69 -15.74
N TRP A 164 18.90 -12.59 -15.38
CA TRP A 164 20.13 -12.82 -16.13
C TRP A 164 19.86 -13.48 -17.51
N VAL A 165 20.38 -12.87 -18.56
CA VAL A 165 20.43 -13.42 -19.91
C VAL A 165 21.75 -14.18 -20.13
N THR A 166 22.89 -13.60 -19.69
CA THR A 166 24.18 -14.27 -19.76
C THR A 166 24.18 -15.52 -18.90
N SER A 167 24.49 -16.67 -19.47
CA SER A 167 24.55 -17.97 -18.77
C SER A 167 25.60 -17.97 -17.66
N ALA A 168 25.32 -18.69 -16.56
CA ALA A 168 26.30 -18.90 -15.49
C ALA A 168 27.50 -19.72 -15.97
N GLY A 169 28.62 -19.59 -15.26
CA GLY A 169 29.81 -20.41 -15.47
C GLY A 169 30.89 -19.70 -16.27
N SER A 170 31.52 -20.39 -17.21
CA SER A 170 32.71 -19.89 -17.88
C SER A 170 32.43 -18.76 -18.86
N LEU A 171 33.16 -17.65 -18.70
CA LEU A 171 33.21 -16.53 -19.63
C LEU A 171 34.32 -16.68 -20.68
N GLY A 172 35.16 -17.71 -20.54
CA GLY A 172 36.22 -18.02 -21.47
C GLY A 172 37.51 -18.45 -20.80
N SER A 173 38.46 -18.90 -21.67
CA SER A 173 39.83 -19.18 -21.32
C SER A 173 40.74 -18.29 -22.15
N PHE A 174 41.71 -17.66 -21.51
CA PHE A 174 42.60 -16.67 -22.10
C PHE A 174 44.07 -17.05 -21.81
N SER A 175 45.01 -16.50 -22.55
CA SER A 175 46.40 -16.61 -22.18
C SER A 175 46.74 -15.59 -21.08
N GLY A 176 47.62 -15.96 -20.16
CA GLY A 176 48.06 -15.05 -19.12
C GLY A 176 48.74 -13.81 -19.70
N GLY A 177 48.33 -12.63 -19.22
CA GLY A 177 48.82 -11.34 -19.69
C GLY A 177 48.15 -10.82 -20.97
N ASP A 178 47.18 -11.57 -21.55
CA ASP A 178 46.44 -11.11 -22.73
C ASP A 178 45.28 -10.18 -22.37
N ASN A 179 44.94 -9.34 -23.31
CA ASN A 179 43.71 -8.53 -23.24
C ASN A 179 42.51 -9.41 -23.56
N ILE A 180 41.52 -9.43 -22.66
CA ILE A 180 40.31 -10.26 -22.82
C ILE A 180 39.34 -9.75 -23.87
N GLY A 181 39.62 -8.57 -24.48
CA GLY A 181 38.66 -7.88 -25.32
C GLY A 181 37.47 -7.33 -24.50
N THR A 182 36.29 -7.38 -25.08
CA THR A 182 35.07 -6.97 -24.37
C THR A 182 34.15 -8.17 -24.17
N ILE A 183 33.85 -8.51 -22.95
CA ILE A 183 32.87 -9.54 -22.59
C ILE A 183 31.63 -8.84 -22.06
N THR A 184 30.49 -9.03 -22.69
CA THR A 184 29.23 -8.41 -22.29
C THR A 184 28.43 -9.34 -21.38
N LEU A 185 28.05 -8.84 -20.22
CA LEU A 185 27.13 -9.47 -19.27
C LEU A 185 25.80 -8.77 -19.38
N THR A 186 24.72 -9.52 -19.56
CA THR A 186 23.38 -8.99 -19.78
C THR A 186 22.41 -9.55 -18.75
N ALA A 187 21.64 -8.64 -18.11
CA ALA A 187 20.49 -8.97 -17.27
C ALA A 187 19.36 -7.97 -17.56
N THR A 188 18.17 -8.47 -17.90
CA THR A 188 17.00 -7.62 -18.09
C THR A 188 16.61 -6.94 -16.79
N ASN A 189 15.91 -5.82 -16.85
CA ASN A 189 15.40 -5.03 -15.72
C ASN A 189 16.51 -4.51 -14.76
N SER A 190 17.80 -4.69 -15.08
CA SER A 190 18.88 -4.17 -14.25
C SER A 190 19.26 -2.74 -14.64
N VAL A 191 19.60 -1.92 -13.63
CA VAL A 191 20.17 -0.57 -13.82
C VAL A 191 21.65 -0.53 -13.50
N SER A 192 22.17 -1.52 -12.75
CA SER A 192 23.57 -1.60 -12.39
C SER A 192 24.00 -3.05 -12.13
N MET A 193 25.33 -3.30 -12.26
CA MET A 193 25.95 -4.56 -11.88
C MET A 193 27.20 -4.30 -11.06
N ALA A 194 27.45 -5.14 -10.06
CA ALA A 194 28.63 -5.04 -9.19
C ALA A 194 29.14 -6.43 -8.80
N VAL A 195 30.42 -6.55 -8.47
CA VAL A 195 30.99 -7.76 -7.89
C VAL A 195 30.43 -7.93 -6.48
N GLN A 196 29.70 -9.01 -6.25
CA GLN A 196 29.08 -9.33 -4.97
C GLN A 196 29.98 -10.20 -4.09
N SER A 197 30.69 -11.15 -4.70
CA SER A 197 31.63 -12.04 -3.99
C SER A 197 32.71 -12.56 -4.93
N GLY A 198 33.80 -13.05 -4.38
CA GLY A 198 35.00 -13.39 -5.12
C GLY A 198 35.75 -12.12 -5.56
N SER A 199 36.67 -12.30 -6.49
CA SER A 199 37.45 -11.18 -7.07
C SER A 199 37.59 -11.38 -8.56
N LEU A 200 37.51 -10.28 -9.30
CA LEU A 200 37.91 -10.27 -10.71
C LEU A 200 39.42 -10.55 -10.83
N PRO A 201 39.87 -11.12 -11.95
CA PRO A 201 41.30 -11.21 -12.25
C PRO A 201 41.95 -9.83 -12.16
N GLY A 202 43.21 -9.76 -11.73
CA GLY A 202 43.97 -8.52 -11.70
C GLY A 202 43.96 -7.87 -13.09
N GLY A 203 43.79 -6.54 -13.15
CA GLY A 203 43.75 -5.79 -14.41
C GLY A 203 42.43 -5.88 -15.18
N ILE A 204 41.46 -6.70 -14.75
CA ILE A 204 40.15 -6.78 -15.35
C ILE A 204 39.16 -5.89 -14.58
N THR A 205 38.40 -5.09 -15.31
CA THR A 205 37.43 -4.14 -14.75
C THR A 205 36.04 -4.46 -15.24
N LEU A 206 35.09 -4.39 -14.28
CA LEU A 206 33.65 -4.42 -14.58
C LEU A 206 33.18 -2.98 -14.80
N ASN A 207 32.72 -2.67 -16.02
CA ASN A 207 32.11 -1.41 -16.40
C ASN A 207 30.59 -1.60 -16.31
N SER A 208 30.00 -1.08 -15.24
CA SER A 208 28.57 -1.23 -14.96
C SER A 208 27.72 -0.37 -15.90
N GLY A 209 26.61 -0.93 -16.39
CA GLY A 209 25.65 -0.24 -17.23
C GLY A 209 24.23 -0.78 -17.01
N SER A 210 23.24 -0.06 -17.54
CA SER A 210 21.83 -0.45 -17.47
C SER A 210 21.55 -1.55 -18.51
N GLY A 211 20.95 -2.65 -18.06
CA GLY A 211 20.64 -3.83 -18.90
C GLY A 211 21.85 -4.66 -19.28
N SER A 212 23.03 -4.07 -19.38
CA SER A 212 24.27 -4.76 -19.71
C SER A 212 25.49 -4.08 -19.09
N SER A 213 26.50 -4.88 -18.75
CA SER A 213 27.80 -4.43 -18.26
C SER A 213 28.90 -5.13 -19.04
N THR A 214 30.09 -4.56 -19.06
CA THR A 214 31.22 -5.16 -19.77
C THR A 214 32.37 -5.45 -18.84
N LEU A 215 33.03 -6.60 -19.04
CA LEU A 215 34.35 -6.88 -18.52
C LEU A 215 35.40 -6.58 -19.60
N THR A 216 36.39 -5.77 -19.24
CA THR A 216 37.49 -5.38 -20.13
C THR A 216 38.80 -5.32 -19.36
N GLY A 217 39.87 -5.41 -20.06
CA GLY A 217 41.23 -5.23 -19.50
C GLY A 217 42.21 -6.30 -19.92
N THR A 218 43.41 -6.16 -19.39
CA THR A 218 44.51 -7.11 -19.57
C THR A 218 44.84 -7.74 -18.23
N GLU A 219 44.82 -9.07 -18.17
CA GLU A 219 45.12 -9.78 -16.93
C GLU A 219 46.55 -9.40 -16.45
N SER A 220 46.63 -9.23 -15.13
CA SER A 220 47.91 -8.94 -14.45
C SER A 220 47.91 -9.58 -13.07
N GLY A 221 49.05 -10.14 -12.69
CA GLY A 221 49.29 -10.64 -11.35
C GLY A 221 49.22 -12.17 -11.18
N ALA A 222 48.56 -12.92 -12.04
CA ALA A 222 48.67 -14.36 -12.05
C ALA A 222 49.97 -14.78 -12.77
N THR A 223 50.66 -15.80 -12.24
CA THR A 223 51.92 -16.32 -12.79
C THR A 223 51.83 -17.79 -13.15
N ALA A 224 50.70 -18.43 -12.94
CA ALA A 224 50.42 -19.81 -13.27
C ALA A 224 48.96 -19.97 -13.64
N ASP A 225 48.62 -21.10 -14.27
CA ASP A 225 47.25 -21.42 -14.65
C ASP A 225 46.29 -21.20 -13.46
N THR A 226 45.35 -20.31 -13.66
CA THR A 226 44.44 -19.87 -12.58
C THR A 226 43.02 -19.71 -13.10
N THR A 227 42.06 -20.23 -12.34
CA THR A 227 40.64 -20.00 -12.57
C THR A 227 40.09 -19.04 -11.49
N PHE A 228 39.64 -17.89 -11.90
CA PHE A 228 38.96 -16.95 -11.05
C PHE A 228 37.47 -17.24 -11.02
N THR A 229 36.91 -17.26 -9.81
CA THR A 229 35.47 -17.43 -9.60
C THR A 229 34.92 -16.20 -8.88
N PHE A 230 33.90 -15.60 -9.43
CA PHE A 230 33.27 -14.41 -8.85
C PHE A 230 31.78 -14.39 -9.14
N THR A 231 31.04 -13.72 -8.27
CA THR A 231 29.59 -13.51 -8.41
C THR A 231 29.31 -12.05 -8.72
N ILE A 232 28.53 -11.82 -9.76
CA ILE A 232 28.04 -10.49 -10.10
C ILE A 232 26.60 -10.38 -9.66
N ARG A 233 26.26 -9.29 -9.01
CA ARG A 233 24.90 -8.88 -8.65
C ARG A 233 24.39 -7.87 -9.67
N ALA A 234 23.25 -8.17 -10.29
CA ALA A 234 22.45 -7.21 -11.03
C ALA A 234 21.41 -6.61 -10.07
N THR A 235 21.20 -5.28 -10.16
CA THR A 235 20.27 -4.55 -9.30
C THR A 235 19.35 -3.69 -10.18
N ASP A 236 18.05 -3.67 -9.90
CA ASP A 236 17.08 -2.82 -10.57
C ASP A 236 16.96 -1.42 -9.90
N ALA A 237 16.07 -0.59 -10.41
CA ALA A 237 15.82 0.76 -9.88
C ALA A 237 15.10 0.75 -8.52
N GLN A 238 14.47 -0.35 -8.14
CA GLN A 238 13.75 -0.56 -6.89
C GLN A 238 14.59 -1.24 -5.81
N GLY A 239 15.83 -1.65 -6.16
CA GLY A 239 16.76 -2.32 -5.26
C GLY A 239 16.58 -3.84 -5.21
N GLN A 240 15.74 -4.43 -6.08
CA GLN A 240 15.65 -5.87 -6.24
C GLN A 240 16.94 -6.38 -6.90
N THR A 241 17.38 -7.60 -6.58
CA THR A 241 18.68 -8.10 -7.01
C THR A 241 18.61 -9.52 -7.55
N ALA A 242 19.50 -9.83 -8.49
CA ALA A 242 19.77 -11.19 -8.96
C ALA A 242 21.27 -11.43 -9.04
N ASP A 243 21.73 -12.53 -8.43
CA ASP A 243 23.15 -12.91 -8.40
C ASP A 243 23.43 -13.99 -9.43
N ARG A 244 24.61 -13.91 -10.07
CA ARG A 244 25.09 -14.96 -10.96
C ARG A 244 26.60 -15.17 -10.83
N GLN A 245 27.01 -16.43 -10.70
CA GLN A 245 28.41 -16.82 -10.61
C GLN A 245 28.99 -17.05 -12.00
N PHE A 246 30.20 -16.52 -12.19
CA PHE A 246 31.01 -16.67 -13.39
C PHE A 246 32.40 -17.15 -13.07
N THR A 247 33.07 -17.71 -14.07
CA THR A 247 34.49 -18.10 -14.01
C THR A 247 35.24 -17.56 -15.23
N MET A 248 36.49 -17.23 -15.03
CA MET A 248 37.46 -16.93 -16.10
C MET A 248 38.73 -17.69 -15.82
N THR A 249 39.27 -18.37 -16.85
CA THR A 249 40.50 -19.14 -16.73
C THR A 249 41.63 -18.46 -17.52
N PHE A 250 42.77 -18.28 -16.90
CA PHE A 250 43.97 -17.79 -17.55
C PHE A 250 45.02 -18.91 -17.53
N ASN A 251 45.53 -19.25 -18.72
CA ASN A 251 46.54 -20.26 -18.92
C ASN A 251 47.89 -19.59 -19.20
N PHE A 252 48.84 -19.92 -18.39
CA PHE A 252 50.23 -19.49 -18.56
C PHE A 252 50.99 -20.71 -19.14
N GLY A 253 51.20 -20.71 -20.44
CA GLY A 253 51.91 -21.80 -21.10
C GLY A 253 53.16 -22.18 -20.34
N ALA A 254 53.44 -23.47 -20.24
CA ALA A 254 54.74 -23.87 -19.69
C ALA A 254 55.83 -23.08 -20.37
N ASN A 255 56.60 -22.30 -19.59
CA ASN A 255 57.81 -21.66 -20.09
C ASN A 255 58.69 -22.80 -20.64
N ASN A 256 58.63 -22.94 -21.97
CA ASN A 256 59.61 -23.76 -22.66
C ASN A 256 60.92 -22.94 -22.57
N SER A 257 61.57 -23.10 -21.40
CA SER A 257 62.92 -22.61 -21.23
C SER A 257 63.78 -23.39 -22.23
N GLY A 258 63.84 -22.81 -23.42
CA GLY A 258 64.48 -23.41 -24.55
C GLY A 258 65.90 -23.82 -24.16
N GLN A 259 66.15 -25.08 -24.43
CA GLN A 259 67.49 -25.52 -24.59
C GLN A 259 68.20 -24.67 -25.66
N PHE A 260 69.05 -23.78 -25.19
CA PHE A 260 70.12 -23.29 -26.03
C PHE A 260 71.26 -24.30 -25.87
N ASN A 261 71.46 -25.17 -26.85
CA ASN A 261 72.69 -25.83 -27.06
C ASN A 261 73.71 -24.88 -27.68
#